data_7a58ecaa86d20a70596234932b23c2d3
#
_entry.id   7a58ecaa86d20a70596234932b23c2d3
#
_cell.length_a   1.000
_cell.length_b   1.000
_cell.length_c   1.000
_cell.angle_alpha   90.00
_cell.angle_beta   90.00
_cell.angle_gamma   90.00
#
_symmetry.space_group_name_H-M   'P 1'
#
loop_
_entity.id
_entity.type
_entity.pdbx_description
1 polymer ?
#
loop_
_entity_poly.entity_id
_entity_poly.type
_entity_poly.pdbx_seq_one_letter_code
_entity_poly.pdbx_strand_id
1 'polypeptide(L)'
;MPAAEIPKNEQQRLEALNDLGILYIPLEDRFDRITRTICRLFDVPIAYVSLIDSDTQWIKSIQGLDLIDCPRNTSICAHTLLVDEFIACENLTLDERFKDSLFVTEGLKLRFYVGFALKSHGQNIGTLCMVDTKPHTFNDDDLEAMRDIASW
;
A
#
# COMPACT_ATOMS: atom_id res chain seq x y z
N MET A 1 9.16 -11.29 -9.33
CA MET A 1 9.54 -10.10 -8.56
C MET A 1 10.39 -10.53 -7.37
N PRO A 2 11.55 -9.95 -7.17
CA PRO A 2 12.29 -10.20 -5.95
C PRO A 2 11.49 -9.70 -4.74
N ALA A 3 11.58 -10.42 -3.63
CA ALA A 3 11.01 -9.94 -2.37
C ALA A 3 11.72 -8.65 -1.95
N ALA A 4 10.98 -7.74 -1.33
CA ALA A 4 11.56 -6.52 -0.76
C ALA A 4 12.56 -6.91 0.34
N GLU A 5 13.66 -6.17 0.43
CA GLU A 5 14.60 -6.33 1.53
C GLU A 5 13.92 -6.01 2.86
N ILE A 6 14.39 -6.64 3.93
CA ILE A 6 13.94 -6.30 5.27
C ILE A 6 14.60 -4.99 5.67
N PRO A 7 13.83 -3.97 6.10
CA PRO A 7 14.40 -2.69 6.54
C PRO A 7 15.37 -2.87 7.70
N LYS A 8 16.38 -2.00 7.79
CA LYS A 8 17.34 -2.04 8.89
C LYS A 8 16.69 -1.77 10.25
N ASN A 9 15.57 -1.05 10.27
CA ASN A 9 14.81 -0.71 11.47
C ASN A 9 13.62 -1.67 11.70
N GLU A 10 13.68 -2.90 11.18
CA GLU A 10 12.56 -3.85 11.24
C GLU A 10 12.06 -4.07 12.66
N GLN A 11 12.96 -4.21 13.63
CA GLN A 11 12.56 -4.45 15.02
C GLN A 11 11.76 -3.27 15.57
N GLN A 12 12.24 -2.04 15.36
CA GLN A 12 11.56 -0.83 15.81
C GLN A 12 10.22 -0.66 15.10
N ARG A 13 10.17 -1.00 13.82
CA ARG A 13 8.95 -0.96 13.02
C ARG A 13 7.90 -1.93 13.59
N LEU A 14 8.28 -3.17 13.89
CA LEU A 14 7.37 -4.17 14.45
C LEU A 14 6.89 -3.80 15.86
N GLU A 15 7.76 -3.20 16.68
CA GLU A 15 7.37 -2.69 17.99
C GLU A 15 6.33 -1.56 17.86
N ALA A 16 6.53 -0.63 16.94
CA ALA A 16 5.58 0.45 16.70
C ALA A 16 4.22 -0.10 16.21
N LEU A 17 4.24 -1.10 15.34
CA LEU A 17 3.03 -1.76 14.85
C LEU A 17 2.26 -2.45 16.00
N ASN A 18 2.96 -3.19 16.85
CA ASN A 18 2.34 -3.87 17.98
C ASN A 18 1.78 -2.90 19.01
N ASP A 19 2.50 -1.80 19.29
CA ASP A 19 2.06 -0.78 20.24
C ASP A 19 0.78 -0.07 19.75
N LEU A 20 0.57 0.02 18.45
CA LEU A 20 -0.64 0.61 17.89
C LEU A 20 -1.89 -0.22 18.19
N GLY A 21 -1.74 -1.57 18.33
CA GLY A 21 -2.81 -2.44 18.79
C GLY A 21 -3.94 -2.69 17.79
N ILE A 22 -3.77 -2.35 16.51
CA ILE A 22 -4.87 -2.46 15.52
C ILE A 22 -4.69 -3.62 14.53
N LEU A 23 -3.59 -4.37 14.63
CA LEU A 23 -3.27 -5.40 13.62
C LEU A 23 -4.35 -6.48 13.50
N TYR A 24 -4.91 -6.91 14.63
CA TYR A 24 -5.87 -8.03 14.70
C TYR A 24 -7.29 -7.59 15.08
N ILE A 25 -7.54 -6.29 15.21
CA ILE A 25 -8.89 -5.81 15.54
C ILE A 25 -9.70 -5.55 14.26
N PRO A 26 -11.05 -5.63 14.33
CA PRO A 26 -11.90 -5.33 13.17
C PRO A 26 -11.70 -3.92 12.65
N LEU A 27 -12.03 -3.75 11.36
CA LEU A 27 -11.92 -2.47 10.65
C LEU A 27 -12.76 -1.38 11.29
N GLU A 28 -12.22 -0.18 11.34
CA GLU A 28 -12.96 1.02 11.70
C GLU A 28 -13.53 1.67 10.43
N ASP A 29 -14.74 2.24 10.56
CA ASP A 29 -15.41 2.93 9.45
C ASP A 29 -14.57 4.04 8.83
N ARG A 30 -13.68 4.67 9.61
CA ARG A 30 -12.82 5.74 9.07
C ARG A 30 -11.88 5.26 7.98
N PHE A 31 -11.36 4.02 8.08
CA PHE A 31 -10.50 3.47 7.02
C PHE A 31 -11.30 3.24 5.74
N ASP A 32 -12.54 2.77 5.87
CA ASP A 32 -13.42 2.59 4.72
C ASP A 32 -13.78 3.92 4.06
N ARG A 33 -13.98 4.98 4.84
CA ARG A 33 -14.20 6.32 4.29
C ARG A 33 -13.00 6.81 3.51
N ILE A 34 -11.79 6.57 4.02
CA ILE A 34 -10.54 6.94 3.34
C ILE A 34 -10.43 6.22 2.01
N THR A 35 -10.59 4.90 1.98
CA THR A 35 -10.45 4.12 0.74
C THR A 35 -11.54 4.48 -0.28
N ARG A 36 -12.77 4.71 0.15
CA ARG A 36 -13.84 5.18 -0.75
C ARG A 36 -13.52 6.56 -1.34
N THR A 37 -13.00 7.47 -0.53
CA THR A 37 -12.63 8.82 -0.96
C THR A 37 -11.55 8.76 -2.02
N ILE A 38 -10.53 7.92 -1.84
CA ILE A 38 -9.44 7.75 -2.81
C ILE A 38 -10.00 7.26 -4.14
N CYS A 39 -10.85 6.24 -4.13
CA CYS A 39 -11.44 5.72 -5.37
C CYS A 39 -12.20 6.79 -6.13
N ARG A 40 -12.95 7.62 -5.43
CA ARG A 40 -13.73 8.70 -6.06
C ARG A 40 -12.87 9.84 -6.55
N LEU A 41 -11.89 10.27 -5.73
CA LEU A 41 -11.05 11.43 -6.04
C LEU A 41 -10.12 11.17 -7.23
N PHE A 42 -9.55 9.98 -7.31
CA PHE A 42 -8.57 9.62 -8.35
C PHE A 42 -9.16 8.80 -9.48
N ASP A 43 -10.45 8.46 -9.41
CA ASP A 43 -11.13 7.64 -10.41
C ASP A 43 -10.39 6.31 -10.64
N VAL A 44 -10.06 5.63 -9.55
CA VAL A 44 -9.45 4.30 -9.57
C VAL A 44 -10.41 3.27 -8.98
N PRO A 45 -10.38 2.01 -9.47
CA PRO A 45 -11.31 0.99 -8.99
C PRO A 45 -10.93 0.39 -7.64
N ILE A 46 -9.66 0.47 -7.25
CA ILE A 46 -9.15 -0.23 -6.08
C ILE A 46 -8.33 0.72 -5.21
N ALA A 47 -8.64 0.77 -3.92
CA ALA A 47 -7.84 1.43 -2.90
C ALA A 47 -7.88 0.60 -1.62
N TYR A 48 -6.78 0.62 -0.87
CA TYR A 48 -6.72 -0.16 0.36
C TYR A 48 -5.74 0.43 1.38
N VAL A 49 -6.00 0.09 2.64
CA VAL A 49 -5.11 0.33 3.78
C VAL A 49 -4.60 -1.02 4.25
N SER A 50 -3.30 -1.16 4.40
CA SER A 50 -2.71 -2.41 4.90
C SER A 50 -1.70 -2.14 6.00
N LEU A 51 -1.53 -3.14 6.87
CA LEU A 51 -0.46 -3.18 7.88
C LEU A 51 0.45 -4.36 7.54
N ILE A 52 1.75 -4.17 7.67
CA ILE A 52 2.74 -5.18 7.27
C ILE A 52 3.45 -5.70 8.51
N ASP A 53 3.15 -6.95 8.86
CA ASP A 53 3.75 -7.68 9.96
C ASP A 53 5.06 -8.34 9.50
N SER A 54 5.63 -9.21 10.31
CA SER A 54 6.92 -9.85 10.02
C SER A 54 6.92 -10.66 8.72
N ASP A 55 5.81 -11.30 8.37
CA ASP A 55 5.70 -12.17 7.19
C ASP A 55 4.42 -12.01 6.38
N THR A 56 3.48 -11.17 6.83
CA THR A 56 2.16 -11.03 6.22
C THR A 56 1.77 -9.57 6.09
N GLN A 57 1.17 -9.23 4.94
CA GLN A 57 0.48 -7.97 4.73
C GLN A 57 -1.00 -8.19 5.04
N TRP A 58 -1.51 -7.49 6.06
CA TRP A 58 -2.92 -7.56 6.46
C TRP A 58 -3.69 -6.40 5.88
N ILE A 59 -4.77 -6.71 5.16
CA ILE A 59 -5.63 -5.67 4.57
C ILE A 59 -6.64 -5.21 5.61
N LYS A 60 -6.62 -3.92 5.95
CA LYS A 60 -7.49 -3.32 6.97
C LYS A 60 -8.72 -2.66 6.40
N SER A 61 -8.66 -2.21 5.16
CA SER A 61 -9.79 -1.69 4.40
C SER A 61 -9.49 -1.82 2.93
N ILE A 62 -10.47 -2.20 2.12
CA ILE A 62 -10.28 -2.32 0.68
C ILE A 62 -11.58 -2.03 -0.07
N GLN A 63 -11.45 -1.35 -1.20
CA GLN A 63 -12.52 -1.09 -2.15
C GLN A 63 -12.16 -1.75 -3.48
N GLY A 64 -13.17 -2.34 -4.14
CA GLY A 64 -13.04 -2.86 -5.50
C GLY A 64 -12.42 -4.24 -5.65
N LEU A 65 -12.00 -4.86 -4.58
CA LEU A 65 -11.39 -6.18 -4.55
C LEU A 65 -11.66 -6.83 -3.21
N ASP A 66 -11.77 -8.15 -3.19
CA ASP A 66 -11.98 -8.90 -1.96
C ASP A 66 -10.68 -9.63 -1.60
N LEU A 67 -9.93 -9.04 -0.67
CA LEU A 67 -8.64 -9.57 -0.23
C LEU A 67 -8.45 -9.25 1.26
N ILE A 68 -8.01 -10.24 2.04
CA ILE A 68 -7.83 -10.12 3.49
C ILE A 68 -6.35 -9.98 3.83
N ASP A 69 -5.49 -10.74 3.16
CA ASP A 69 -4.05 -10.75 3.42
C ASP A 69 -3.28 -11.20 2.18
N CYS A 70 -1.97 -11.02 2.23
CA CYS A 70 -1.05 -11.67 1.30
C CYS A 70 0.31 -11.87 1.97
N PRO A 71 1.11 -12.84 1.48
CA PRO A 71 2.47 -13.02 1.99
C PRO A 71 3.32 -11.77 1.74
N ARG A 72 4.09 -11.36 2.75
CA ARG A 72 4.96 -10.19 2.65
C ARG A 72 5.98 -10.31 1.51
N ASN A 73 6.53 -11.50 1.30
CA ASN A 73 7.55 -11.72 0.27
C ASN A 73 7.04 -11.59 -1.16
N THR A 74 5.73 -11.62 -1.38
CA THR A 74 5.12 -11.37 -2.70
C THR A 74 4.45 -10.00 -2.79
N SER A 75 4.50 -9.21 -1.73
CA SER A 75 3.80 -7.94 -1.62
C SER A 75 4.55 -6.82 -2.32
N ILE A 76 3.89 -6.11 -3.21
CA ILE A 76 4.40 -4.85 -3.78
C ILE A 76 4.54 -3.81 -2.66
N CYS A 77 3.59 -3.76 -1.75
CA CYS A 77 3.57 -2.78 -0.65
C CYS A 77 4.75 -2.93 0.31
N ALA A 78 5.34 -4.13 0.42
CA ALA A 78 6.52 -4.34 1.25
C ALA A 78 7.70 -3.46 0.81
N HIS A 79 7.78 -3.13 -0.48
CA HIS A 79 8.80 -2.21 -1.01
C HIS A 79 8.60 -0.79 -0.50
N THR A 80 7.37 -0.39 -0.18
CA THR A 80 7.07 0.93 0.38
C THR A 80 7.66 1.11 1.79
N LEU A 81 7.93 0.02 2.51
CA LEU A 81 8.61 0.09 3.80
C LEU A 81 10.05 0.61 3.70
N LEU A 82 10.65 0.53 2.51
CA LEU A 82 12.03 0.92 2.26
C LEU A 82 12.18 2.38 1.86
N VAL A 83 11.07 3.09 1.65
CA VAL A 83 11.09 4.51 1.24
C VAL A 83 10.54 5.38 2.37
N ASP A 84 10.90 6.67 2.32
CA ASP A 84 10.49 7.60 3.37
C ASP A 84 9.00 7.98 3.28
N GLU A 85 8.47 8.17 2.10
CA GLU A 85 7.13 8.69 1.92
C GLU A 85 6.25 7.82 1.02
N PHE A 86 6.63 7.59 -0.24
CA PHE A 86 5.75 6.91 -1.20
C PHE A 86 6.51 6.26 -2.35
N ILE A 87 5.82 5.34 -3.03
CA ILE A 87 6.18 4.81 -4.34
C ILE A 87 5.02 5.11 -5.29
N ALA A 88 5.31 5.66 -6.47
CA ALA A 88 4.32 5.90 -7.51
C ALA A 88 4.80 5.30 -8.83
N CYS A 89 4.02 4.37 -9.39
CA CYS A 89 4.30 3.71 -10.66
C CYS A 89 3.12 3.93 -11.59
N GLU A 90 3.30 4.79 -12.59
CA GLU A 90 2.26 5.07 -13.57
C GLU A 90 1.99 3.85 -14.46
N ASN A 91 3.00 3.01 -14.67
CA ASN A 91 2.88 1.73 -15.36
C ASN A 91 3.85 0.71 -14.76
N LEU A 92 3.31 -0.26 -14.03
CA LEU A 92 4.10 -1.29 -13.35
C LEU A 92 4.92 -2.17 -14.28
N THR A 93 4.50 -2.32 -15.54
CA THR A 93 5.25 -3.10 -16.53
C THR A 93 6.59 -2.47 -16.88
N LEU A 94 6.77 -1.18 -16.60
CA LEU A 94 8.00 -0.42 -16.86
C LEU A 94 8.89 -0.30 -15.62
N ASP A 95 8.47 -0.84 -14.47
CA ASP A 95 9.24 -0.78 -13.24
C ASP A 95 10.00 -2.08 -13.03
N GLU A 96 11.34 -1.98 -12.94
CA GLU A 96 12.21 -3.15 -12.80
C GLU A 96 11.92 -3.96 -11.53
N ARG A 97 11.43 -3.30 -10.48
CA ARG A 97 11.10 -3.98 -9.22
C ARG A 97 9.85 -4.85 -9.32
N PHE A 98 8.87 -4.44 -10.15
CA PHE A 98 7.51 -4.98 -10.10
C PHE A 98 7.05 -5.66 -11.38
N LYS A 99 7.72 -5.47 -12.50
CA LYS A 99 7.26 -5.97 -13.81
C LYS A 99 7.03 -7.48 -13.85
N ASP A 100 7.73 -8.25 -13.02
CA ASP A 100 7.63 -9.71 -12.96
C ASP A 100 6.74 -10.21 -11.81
N SER A 101 6.11 -9.29 -11.06
CA SER A 101 5.18 -9.65 -9.99
C SER A 101 3.98 -10.42 -10.55
N LEU A 102 3.49 -11.41 -9.81
CA LEU A 102 2.27 -12.13 -10.19
C LEU A 102 1.06 -11.19 -10.27
N PHE A 103 1.03 -10.11 -9.48
CA PHE A 103 -0.03 -9.10 -9.57
C PHE A 103 -0.01 -8.34 -10.89
N VAL A 104 1.12 -8.30 -11.58
CA VAL A 104 1.30 -7.64 -12.89
C VAL A 104 1.14 -8.61 -14.04
N THR A 105 1.67 -9.84 -13.92
CA THR A 105 1.73 -10.81 -15.01
C THR A 105 0.51 -11.70 -15.08
N GLU A 106 -0.21 -11.90 -13.98
CA GLU A 106 -1.36 -12.80 -13.88
C GLU A 106 -2.53 -12.13 -13.18
N GLY A 107 -3.68 -12.80 -13.15
CA GLY A 107 -4.89 -12.34 -12.46
C GLY A 107 -5.38 -11.00 -12.99
N LEU A 108 -5.44 -9.99 -12.13
CA LEU A 108 -5.93 -8.65 -12.48
C LEU A 108 -5.01 -7.92 -13.46
N LYS A 109 -3.75 -8.30 -13.55
CA LYS A 109 -2.75 -7.64 -14.40
C LYS A 109 -2.67 -6.15 -14.09
N LEU A 110 -2.31 -5.82 -12.86
CA LEU A 110 -2.20 -4.44 -12.38
C LEU A 110 -1.19 -3.66 -13.22
N ARG A 111 -1.49 -2.38 -13.48
CA ARG A 111 -0.65 -1.48 -14.27
C ARG A 111 -0.26 -0.23 -13.52
N PHE A 112 -1.09 0.26 -12.62
CA PHE A 112 -0.89 1.48 -11.86
C PHE A 112 -0.83 1.17 -10.37
N TYR A 113 0.14 1.76 -9.68
CA TYR A 113 0.30 1.59 -8.24
C TYR A 113 0.82 2.88 -7.62
N VAL A 114 0.14 3.36 -6.59
CA VAL A 114 0.66 4.39 -5.69
C VAL A 114 0.48 3.89 -4.27
N GLY A 115 1.56 3.88 -3.51
CA GLY A 115 1.54 3.48 -2.11
C GLY A 115 2.24 4.51 -1.24
N PHE A 116 1.55 5.01 -0.23
CA PHE A 116 2.11 5.90 0.79
C PHE A 116 2.40 5.11 2.05
N ALA A 117 3.57 5.35 2.62
CA ALA A 117 3.94 4.76 3.90
C ALA A 117 3.07 5.34 5.01
N LEU A 118 2.45 4.47 5.79
CA LEU A 118 1.75 4.86 7.01
C LEU A 118 2.73 4.73 8.17
N LYS A 119 2.81 5.76 9.01
CA LYS A 119 3.79 5.83 10.08
C LYS A 119 3.16 5.87 11.46
N SER A 120 3.82 5.22 12.40
CA SER A 120 3.55 5.35 13.83
C SER A 120 4.88 5.47 14.54
N HIS A 121 5.02 6.46 15.42
CA HIS A 121 6.29 6.75 16.12
C HIS A 121 7.48 6.87 15.15
N GLY A 122 7.24 7.46 13.96
CA GLY A 122 8.27 7.63 12.94
C GLY A 122 8.65 6.38 12.16
N GLN A 123 7.99 5.23 12.41
CA GLN A 123 8.26 3.96 11.75
C GLN A 123 7.20 3.62 10.71
N ASN A 124 7.62 3.06 9.57
CA ASN A 124 6.71 2.61 8.53
C ASN A 124 6.03 1.31 8.97
N ILE A 125 4.73 1.35 9.24
CA ILE A 125 3.98 0.19 9.73
C ILE A 125 3.06 -0.42 8.67
N GLY A 126 2.80 0.30 7.60
CA GLY A 126 1.87 -0.16 6.58
C GLY A 126 1.79 0.80 5.41
N THR A 127 0.74 0.67 4.63
CA THR A 127 0.56 1.44 3.40
C THR A 127 -0.87 1.88 3.19
N LEU A 128 -1.01 3.04 2.55
CA LEU A 128 -2.25 3.52 1.96
C LEU A 128 -2.06 3.51 0.45
N CYS A 129 -2.83 2.70 -0.26
CA CYS A 129 -2.57 2.40 -1.66
C CYS A 129 -3.78 2.62 -2.55
N MET A 130 -3.51 2.95 -3.81
CA MET A 130 -4.47 2.85 -4.90
C MET A 130 -3.83 2.13 -6.09
N VAL A 131 -4.60 1.30 -6.77
CA VAL A 131 -4.15 0.51 -7.92
C VAL A 131 -5.22 0.47 -9.00
N ASP A 132 -4.78 0.25 -10.24
CA ASP A 132 -5.68 0.05 -11.37
C ASP A 132 -5.08 -0.97 -12.34
N THR A 133 -5.95 -1.54 -13.16
CA THR A 133 -5.58 -2.47 -14.23
C THR A 133 -5.16 -1.76 -15.52
N LYS A 134 -5.20 -0.45 -15.54
CA LYS A 134 -4.70 0.39 -16.63
C LYS A 134 -3.74 1.44 -16.08
N PRO A 135 -2.78 1.91 -16.90
CA PRO A 135 -1.88 2.98 -16.46
C PRO A 135 -2.63 4.29 -16.21
N HIS A 136 -2.10 5.08 -15.27
CA HIS A 136 -2.59 6.42 -14.96
C HIS A 136 -1.41 7.37 -14.85
N THR A 137 -1.65 8.66 -15.08
CA THR A 137 -0.71 9.70 -14.69
C THR A 137 -0.84 10.00 -13.20
N PHE A 138 0.25 10.44 -12.58
CA PHE A 138 0.29 10.86 -11.19
C PHE A 138 1.10 12.14 -11.11
N ASN A 139 0.41 13.28 -11.10
CA ASN A 139 1.04 14.60 -11.14
C ASN A 139 1.22 15.19 -9.74
N ASP A 140 1.77 16.42 -9.66
CA ASP A 140 2.04 17.06 -8.37
C ASP A 140 0.77 17.36 -7.58
N ASP A 141 -0.34 17.68 -8.24
CA ASP A 141 -1.63 17.89 -7.57
C ASP A 141 -2.15 16.59 -6.96
N ASP A 142 -2.00 15.48 -7.67
CA ASP A 142 -2.36 14.15 -7.16
C ASP A 142 -1.50 13.78 -5.96
N LEU A 143 -0.21 14.07 -6.02
CA LEU A 143 0.72 13.84 -4.91
C LEU A 143 0.31 14.63 -3.67
N GLU A 144 -0.02 15.91 -3.83
CA GLU A 144 -0.45 16.75 -2.72
C GLU A 144 -1.75 16.22 -2.09
N ALA A 145 -2.72 15.84 -2.92
CA ALA A 145 -3.99 15.28 -2.45
C ALA A 145 -3.78 13.98 -1.68
N MET A 146 -2.94 13.07 -2.18
CA MET A 146 -2.63 11.82 -1.47
C MET A 146 -1.87 12.07 -0.18
N ARG A 147 -0.96 13.04 -0.17
CA ARG A 147 -0.22 13.40 1.04
C ARG A 147 -1.16 13.90 2.13
N ASP A 148 -2.15 14.71 1.78
CA ASP A 148 -3.16 15.19 2.71
C ASP A 148 -3.99 14.04 3.27
N ILE A 149 -4.43 13.12 2.41
CA ILE A 149 -5.22 11.96 2.84
C ILE A 149 -4.39 11.04 3.75
N ALA A 150 -3.14 10.80 3.42
CA ALA A 150 -2.26 9.92 4.20
C ALA A 150 -1.96 10.49 5.60
N SER A 151 -2.19 11.78 5.82
CA SER A 151 -2.00 12.42 7.12
C SER A 151 -3.20 12.31 8.05
N TRP A 152 -4.31 11.76 7.56
CA TRP A 152 -5.55 11.63 8.36
C TRP A 152 -5.43 10.56 9.51
#